data_ed2df25d2e7d59c5230f23f945376a10
#
_entry.id   ed2df25d2e7d59c5230f23f945376a10
#
_cell.length_a   1.000
_cell.length_b   1.000
_cell.length_c   1.000
_cell.angle_alpha   90.00
_cell.angle_beta   90.00
_cell.angle_gamma   90.00
#
_symmetry.space_group_name_H-M   'P 1'
#
loop_
_entity.id
_entity.type
_entity.pdbx_description
1 polymer ?
#
loop_
_entity_poly.entity_id
_entity_poly.type
_entity_poly.pdbx_seq_one_letter_code
_entity_poly.pdbx_strand_id
1 'polypeptide(L)'
;DWGEDKVRFNYEPHFDGWLNPTSWERRIETIKKIIHIDTHTMIYDYDRIWKKILKNAEISSMNELLGGFVNYDDSPRRSRRGKVIKGANPEKFKYYLSELCKISAKQNKEFLFLTAWNEWGEGAYLEPDTIFGYEYLNAIKEITK
;
A
#
# COMPACT_ATOMS: atom_id res chain seq x y z
N ASP A 1 -2.77 25.45 21.41
CA ASP A 1 -1.61 24.55 21.57
C ASP A 1 -2.13 23.11 21.56
N TRP A 2 -2.11 22.47 20.40
CA TRP A 2 -2.43 21.07 20.28
C TRP A 2 -1.12 20.32 20.55
N GLY A 3 -0.98 19.80 21.77
CA GLY A 3 0.24 19.22 22.31
C GLY A 3 0.88 18.09 21.49
N GLU A 4 2.08 17.71 21.89
CA GLU A 4 3.01 16.74 21.28
C GLU A 4 2.52 15.28 21.19
N ASP A 5 1.28 14.98 21.62
CA ASP A 5 0.69 13.62 21.70
C ASP A 5 -0.12 13.21 20.47
N LYS A 6 0.16 13.79 19.31
CA LYS A 6 -0.55 13.40 18.07
C LYS A 6 -0.06 12.03 17.58
N VAL A 7 -0.94 11.04 17.65
CA VAL A 7 -0.73 9.77 16.99
C VAL A 7 -0.92 9.96 15.48
N ARG A 8 0.10 9.61 14.68
CA ARG A 8 0.03 9.64 13.23
C ARG A 8 -0.32 8.24 12.71
N PHE A 9 -1.33 8.17 11.88
CA PHE A 9 -1.75 6.94 11.22
C PHE A 9 -1.20 6.88 9.78
N ASN A 10 -0.46 5.83 9.45
CA ASN A 10 0.06 5.60 8.11
C ASN A 10 -0.95 4.79 7.30
N TYR A 11 -1.81 5.48 6.56
CA TYR A 11 -2.77 4.86 5.65
C TYR A 11 -2.06 4.42 4.36
N GLU A 12 -2.03 3.12 4.09
CA GLU A 12 -1.34 2.56 2.93
C GLU A 12 -2.33 2.02 1.87
N PRO A 13 -1.98 2.03 0.60
CA PRO A 13 -0.76 2.57 0.00
C PRO A 13 -0.79 4.10 -0.10
N HIS A 14 0.24 4.75 0.39
CA HIS A 14 0.36 6.21 0.33
C HIS A 14 1.01 6.64 -0.99
N PHE A 15 0.22 7.19 -1.91
CA PHE A 15 0.71 7.58 -3.24
C PHE A 15 1.43 8.93 -3.27
N ASP A 16 1.12 9.83 -2.34
CA ASP A 16 1.70 11.16 -2.31
C ASP A 16 3.08 11.13 -1.63
N GLY A 17 4.11 11.52 -2.40
CA GLY A 17 5.50 11.55 -1.95
C GLY A 17 6.28 10.25 -2.04
N TRP A 18 5.63 9.09 -2.15
CA TRP A 18 6.32 7.79 -2.18
C TRP A 18 6.71 7.35 -3.58
N LEU A 19 5.93 7.75 -4.52
CA LEU A 19 6.10 7.46 -5.93
C LEU A 19 6.53 8.73 -6.67
N ASN A 20 7.35 9.54 -5.99
CA ASN A 20 8.01 10.62 -6.70
C ASN A 20 8.68 10.00 -7.93
N PRO A 21 8.11 10.22 -9.13
CA PRO A 21 8.74 9.73 -10.33
C PRO A 21 10.16 10.28 -10.33
N THR A 22 11.12 9.48 -10.74
CA THR A 22 12.48 9.96 -10.98
C THR A 22 12.39 11.18 -11.88
N SER A 23 13.40 12.03 -11.86
CA SER A 23 13.43 13.21 -12.75
C SER A 23 13.20 12.83 -14.21
N TRP A 24 13.59 11.62 -14.60
CA TRP A 24 13.38 11.06 -15.93
C TRP A 24 11.92 10.66 -16.19
N GLU A 25 11.27 9.97 -15.26
CA GLU A 25 9.84 9.63 -15.35
C GLU A 25 8.97 10.89 -15.43
N ARG A 26 9.29 11.96 -14.67
CA ARG A 26 8.62 13.27 -14.78
C ARG A 26 8.78 13.89 -16.17
N ARG A 27 9.98 13.80 -16.77
CA ARG A 27 10.21 14.28 -18.13
C ARG A 27 9.38 13.52 -19.16
N ILE A 28 9.31 12.19 -19.04
CA ILE A 28 8.46 11.35 -19.90
C ILE A 28 6.98 11.72 -19.76
N GLU A 29 6.49 11.91 -18.55
CA GLU A 29 5.10 12.35 -18.30
C GLU A 29 4.82 13.75 -18.88
N THR A 30 5.79 14.67 -18.78
CA THR A 30 5.66 16.01 -19.38
C THR A 30 5.61 15.92 -20.90
N ILE A 31 6.47 15.10 -21.51
CA ILE A 31 6.47 14.89 -22.97
C ILE A 31 5.14 14.26 -23.42
N LYS A 32 4.63 13.24 -22.72
CA LYS A 32 3.34 12.62 -23.02
C LYS A 32 2.18 13.62 -22.97
N LYS A 33 2.19 14.56 -22.01
CA LYS A 33 1.20 15.66 -21.94
C LYS A 33 1.30 16.60 -23.11
N ILE A 34 2.51 16.95 -23.55
CA ILE A 34 2.74 17.89 -24.68
C ILE A 34 2.24 17.30 -26.01
N ILE A 35 2.46 16.00 -26.22
CA ILE A 35 2.06 15.31 -27.47
C ILE A 35 0.64 14.74 -27.41
N HIS A 36 -0.17 15.17 -26.42
CA HIS A 36 -1.55 14.72 -26.20
C HIS A 36 -1.73 13.19 -26.21
N ILE A 37 -0.69 12.44 -25.85
CA ILE A 37 -0.83 11.01 -25.54
C ILE A 37 -1.61 10.93 -24.22
N ASP A 38 -2.80 10.36 -24.33
CA ASP A 38 -3.75 10.17 -23.24
C ASP A 38 -3.04 9.64 -21.97
N THR A 39 -3.26 10.32 -20.86
CA THR A 39 -2.70 9.90 -19.58
C THR A 39 -3.26 8.54 -19.21
N HIS A 40 -2.45 7.52 -19.39
CA HIS A 40 -2.84 6.16 -19.07
C HIS A 40 -2.88 5.94 -17.54
N THR A 41 -3.67 4.96 -17.13
CA THR A 41 -3.66 4.40 -15.78
C THR A 41 -2.23 4.25 -15.26
N MET A 42 -1.96 4.80 -14.09
CA MET A 42 -0.64 4.69 -13.46
C MET A 42 -0.47 3.30 -12.88
N ILE A 43 0.57 2.59 -13.32
CA ILE A 43 0.85 1.23 -12.89
C ILE A 43 2.05 1.25 -11.95
N TYR A 44 1.90 0.62 -10.81
CA TYR A 44 2.94 0.50 -9.78
C TYR A 44 3.24 -0.96 -9.49
N ASP A 45 4.45 -1.23 -9.05
CA ASP A 45 4.89 -2.57 -8.67
C ASP A 45 4.64 -2.83 -7.18
N TYR A 46 3.99 -3.95 -6.86
CA TYR A 46 3.62 -4.33 -5.50
C TYR A 46 4.83 -4.47 -4.57
N ASP A 47 5.87 -5.15 -5.05
CA ASP A 47 7.07 -5.39 -4.25
C ASP A 47 7.82 -4.08 -3.97
N ARG A 48 7.84 -3.16 -4.94
CA ARG A 48 8.47 -1.84 -4.77
C ARG A 48 7.78 -1.02 -3.69
N ILE A 49 6.44 -1.04 -3.66
CA ILE A 49 5.68 -0.31 -2.65
C ILE A 49 5.92 -0.91 -1.28
N TRP A 50 5.76 -2.22 -1.14
CA TRP A 50 5.96 -2.89 0.13
C TRP A 50 7.38 -2.72 0.70
N LYS A 51 8.42 -2.83 -0.12
CA LYS A 51 9.80 -2.54 0.30
C LYS A 51 9.95 -1.13 0.86
N LYS A 52 9.21 -0.16 0.30
CA LYS A 52 9.23 1.21 0.80
C LYS A 52 8.46 1.35 2.11
N ILE A 53 7.31 0.67 2.24
CA ILE A 53 6.57 0.59 3.51
C ILE A 53 7.47 0.06 4.62
N LEU A 54 8.14 -1.07 4.40
CA LEU A 54 9.04 -1.67 5.37
C LEU A 54 10.18 -0.73 5.76
N LYS A 55 10.84 -0.11 4.77
CA LYS A 55 11.90 0.86 5.03
C LYS A 55 11.42 2.05 5.87
N ASN A 56 10.23 2.57 5.61
CA ASN A 56 9.67 3.67 6.40
C ASN A 56 9.24 3.19 7.79
N ALA A 57 8.72 1.99 7.90
CA ALA A 57 8.37 1.40 9.18
C ALA A 57 9.59 1.27 10.11
N GLU A 58 10.76 0.90 9.57
CA GLU A 58 12.02 0.79 10.35
C GLU A 58 12.44 2.08 11.04
N ILE A 59 12.14 3.24 10.44
CA ILE A 59 12.51 4.57 10.93
C ILE A 59 11.33 5.34 11.54
N SER A 60 10.17 4.69 11.71
CA SER A 60 8.98 5.33 12.24
C SER A 60 9.13 5.72 13.70
N SER A 61 8.55 6.85 14.09
CA SER A 61 8.53 7.31 15.49
C SER A 61 7.55 6.50 16.35
N MET A 62 7.67 6.60 17.68
CA MET A 62 6.76 5.90 18.61
C MET A 62 5.28 6.27 18.39
N ASN A 63 5.00 7.52 18.02
CA ASN A 63 3.65 8.03 17.80
C ASN A 63 3.10 7.73 16.40
N GLU A 64 3.80 6.95 15.59
CA GLU A 64 3.32 6.50 14.29
C GLU A 64 2.76 5.09 14.37
N LEU A 65 1.52 4.91 13.93
CA LEU A 65 0.91 3.59 13.75
C LEU A 65 1.23 3.08 12.35
N LEU A 66 1.75 1.85 12.28
CA LEU A 66 2.15 1.24 11.03
C LEU A 66 0.93 0.78 10.23
N GLY A 67 1.01 0.92 8.92
CA GLY A 67 0.00 0.46 7.98
C GLY A 67 0.53 -0.49 6.93
N GLY A 68 -0.33 -1.35 6.44
CA GLY A 68 -0.11 -2.22 5.29
C GLY A 68 -1.33 -2.25 4.39
N PHE A 69 -1.22 -2.89 3.25
CA PHE A 69 -2.33 -2.99 2.31
C PHE A 69 -2.35 -4.34 1.60
N VAL A 70 -3.52 -4.74 1.14
CA VAL A 70 -3.74 -6.02 0.44
C VAL A 70 -3.39 -5.89 -1.03
N ASN A 71 -4.10 -5.01 -1.70
CA ASN A 71 -3.99 -4.69 -3.12
C ASN A 71 -4.50 -3.27 -3.35
N TYR A 72 -4.40 -2.75 -4.59
CA TYR A 72 -5.02 -1.48 -4.96
C TYR A 72 -5.22 -1.39 -6.47
N ASP A 73 -6.46 -1.13 -6.86
CA ASP A 73 -6.87 -0.84 -8.24
C ASP A 73 -8.12 0.04 -8.24
N ASP A 74 -7.97 1.34 -8.45
CA ASP A 74 -9.09 2.28 -8.57
C ASP A 74 -9.47 2.59 -10.02
N SER A 75 -8.91 1.85 -10.98
CA SER A 75 -9.19 2.05 -12.40
C SER A 75 -10.67 1.84 -12.78
N PRO A 76 -11.43 0.93 -12.16
CA PRO A 76 -12.87 0.82 -12.43
C PRO A 76 -13.64 2.10 -12.11
N ARG A 77 -13.20 2.84 -11.09
CA ARG A 77 -13.84 4.09 -10.65
C ARG A 77 -13.28 5.32 -11.35
N ARG A 78 -11.98 5.34 -11.65
CA ARG A 78 -11.27 6.52 -12.20
C ARG A 78 -10.90 6.40 -13.67
N SER A 79 -11.20 5.26 -14.30
CA SER A 79 -10.87 5.00 -15.71
C SER A 79 -9.40 5.33 -16.02
N ARG A 80 -9.13 6.16 -17.03
CA ARG A 80 -7.76 6.51 -17.46
C ARG A 80 -6.92 7.28 -16.44
N ARG A 81 -7.50 7.75 -15.34
CA ARG A 81 -6.78 8.41 -14.24
C ARG A 81 -6.55 7.49 -13.04
N GLY A 82 -6.87 6.22 -13.22
CA GLY A 82 -6.75 5.23 -12.17
C GLY A 82 -5.29 4.93 -11.82
N LYS A 83 -5.12 4.40 -10.63
CA LYS A 83 -3.87 3.85 -10.11
C LYS A 83 -4.04 2.37 -9.90
N VAL A 84 -3.09 1.58 -10.36
CA VAL A 84 -3.12 0.13 -10.26
C VAL A 84 -1.80 -0.36 -9.70
N ILE A 85 -1.86 -1.18 -8.68
CA ILE A 85 -0.69 -1.88 -8.15
C ILE A 85 -0.72 -3.31 -8.70
N LYS A 86 0.29 -3.68 -9.47
CA LYS A 86 0.41 -5.01 -10.07
C LYS A 86 1.32 -5.92 -9.26
N GLY A 87 0.99 -7.21 -9.27
CA GLY A 87 1.80 -8.25 -8.67
C GLY A 87 1.39 -8.64 -7.26
N ALA A 88 0.27 -8.10 -6.74
CA ALA A 88 -0.33 -8.55 -5.48
C ALA A 88 -0.78 -10.00 -5.58
N ASN A 89 -0.46 -10.78 -4.56
CA ASN A 89 -1.00 -12.12 -4.34
C ASN A 89 -0.87 -12.48 -2.84
N PRO A 90 -1.59 -13.53 -2.36
CA PRO A 90 -1.58 -13.90 -0.95
C PRO A 90 -0.20 -14.27 -0.39
N GLU A 91 0.68 -14.90 -1.18
CA GLU A 91 2.02 -15.29 -0.74
C GLU A 91 2.90 -14.06 -0.46
N LYS A 92 2.91 -13.10 -1.39
CA LYS A 92 3.63 -11.84 -1.23
C LYS A 92 3.06 -11.01 -0.08
N PHE A 93 1.74 -10.93 0.02
CA PHE A 93 1.07 -10.26 1.13
C PHE A 93 1.51 -10.85 2.47
N LYS A 94 1.46 -12.19 2.61
CA LYS A 94 1.92 -12.91 3.80
C LYS A 94 3.37 -12.57 4.13
N TYR A 95 4.26 -12.63 3.13
CA TYR A 95 5.67 -12.32 3.33
C TYR A 95 5.86 -10.90 3.86
N TYR A 96 5.34 -9.90 3.18
CA TYR A 96 5.53 -8.50 3.55
C TYR A 96 4.85 -8.14 4.87
N LEU A 97 3.65 -8.65 5.10
CA LEU A 97 2.94 -8.44 6.36
C LEU A 97 3.72 -9.06 7.53
N SER A 98 4.29 -10.26 7.35
CA SER A 98 5.15 -10.89 8.36
C SER A 98 6.35 -10.01 8.71
N GLU A 99 7.04 -9.44 7.72
CA GLU A 99 8.14 -8.52 7.96
C GLU A 99 7.69 -7.23 8.68
N LEU A 100 6.55 -6.67 8.30
CA LEU A 100 5.97 -5.51 8.97
C LEU A 100 5.60 -5.81 10.42
N CYS A 101 5.03 -6.98 10.71
CA CYS A 101 4.73 -7.44 12.07
C CYS A 101 6.01 -7.57 12.92
N LYS A 102 7.12 -8.08 12.36
CA LYS A 102 8.40 -8.15 13.07
C LYS A 102 8.92 -6.76 13.44
N ILE A 103 8.83 -5.80 12.53
CA ILE A 103 9.22 -4.40 12.79
C ILE A 103 8.31 -3.80 13.87
N SER A 104 6.99 -3.99 13.76
CA SER A 104 6.00 -3.55 14.73
C SER A 104 6.29 -4.07 16.13
N ALA A 105 6.54 -5.38 16.27
CA ALA A 105 6.88 -6.01 17.53
C ALA A 105 8.21 -5.48 18.12
N LYS A 106 9.25 -5.32 17.28
CA LYS A 106 10.54 -4.75 17.70
C LYS A 106 10.42 -3.33 18.25
N GLN A 107 9.48 -2.55 17.72
CA GLN A 107 9.20 -1.18 18.14
C GLN A 107 8.12 -1.08 19.23
N ASN A 108 7.63 -2.21 19.76
CA ASN A 108 6.54 -2.27 20.73
C ASN A 108 5.29 -1.50 20.28
N LYS A 109 4.96 -1.56 18.98
CA LYS A 109 3.72 -0.97 18.46
C LYS A 109 2.53 -1.84 18.85
N GLU A 110 1.52 -1.23 19.45
CA GLU A 110 0.31 -1.94 19.90
C GLU A 110 -0.61 -2.32 18.75
N PHE A 111 -0.67 -1.49 17.70
CA PHE A 111 -1.57 -1.68 16.56
C PHE A 111 -0.84 -1.62 15.22
N LEU A 112 -1.32 -2.45 14.30
CA LEU A 112 -0.99 -2.41 12.89
C LEU A 112 -2.30 -2.37 12.09
N PHE A 113 -2.39 -1.47 11.13
CA PHE A 113 -3.60 -1.27 10.35
C PHE A 113 -3.45 -1.82 8.94
N LEU A 114 -4.53 -2.37 8.39
CA LEU A 114 -4.57 -2.89 7.03
C LEU A 114 -5.65 -2.19 6.22
N THR A 115 -5.30 -1.74 5.05
CA THR A 115 -6.22 -1.22 4.03
C THR A 115 -6.56 -2.36 3.07
N ALA A 116 -7.82 -2.87 3.05
CA ALA A 116 -8.89 -2.63 3.99
C ALA A 116 -9.73 -3.89 4.12
N TRP A 117 -10.79 -3.88 4.91
CA TRP A 117 -11.70 -5.01 4.99
C TRP A 117 -12.48 -5.17 3.69
N ASN A 118 -13.10 -4.10 3.17
CA ASN A 118 -14.08 -4.16 2.09
C ASN A 118 -14.05 -2.99 1.09
N GLU A 119 -12.88 -2.43 0.80
CA GLU A 119 -12.75 -1.36 -0.20
C GLU A 119 -12.71 -1.93 -1.62
N TRP A 120 -13.83 -2.57 -2.04
CA TRP A 120 -13.98 -3.19 -3.35
C TRP A 120 -13.81 -2.21 -4.52
N GLY A 121 -14.27 -0.96 -4.34
CA GLY A 121 -14.14 0.09 -5.35
C GLY A 121 -12.71 0.52 -5.65
N GLU A 122 -11.76 0.14 -4.81
CA GLU A 122 -10.32 0.37 -4.96
C GLU A 122 -9.52 -0.95 -5.06
N GLY A 123 -10.20 -2.09 -5.20
CA GLY A 123 -9.56 -3.39 -5.21
C GLY A 123 -8.74 -3.69 -3.94
N ALA A 124 -8.99 -2.96 -2.86
CA ALA A 124 -8.28 -3.05 -1.59
C ALA A 124 -9.16 -3.73 -0.53
N TYR A 125 -9.29 -5.03 -0.60
CA TYR A 125 -10.20 -5.76 0.28
C TYR A 125 -9.59 -7.06 0.81
N LEU A 126 -9.99 -7.43 2.03
CA LEU A 126 -9.66 -8.69 2.69
C LEU A 126 -10.83 -9.67 2.68
N GLU A 127 -12.03 -9.20 2.37
CA GLU A 127 -13.19 -10.08 2.21
C GLU A 127 -12.90 -11.18 1.19
N PRO A 128 -13.39 -12.42 1.43
CA PRO A 128 -13.17 -13.51 0.49
C PRO A 128 -13.73 -13.22 -0.90
N ASP A 129 -12.97 -13.57 -1.93
CA ASP A 129 -13.35 -13.39 -3.31
C ASP A 129 -13.36 -14.72 -4.11
N THR A 130 -13.74 -14.66 -5.38
CA THR A 130 -13.79 -15.84 -6.25
C THR A 130 -12.42 -16.21 -6.84
N ILE A 131 -11.38 -15.37 -6.65
CA ILE A 131 -10.03 -15.59 -7.20
C ILE A 131 -9.15 -16.28 -6.17
N PHE A 132 -9.09 -15.71 -4.96
CA PHE A 132 -8.22 -16.15 -3.88
C PHE A 132 -8.97 -16.77 -2.68
N GLY A 133 -10.32 -16.74 -2.70
CA GLY A 133 -11.12 -17.27 -1.60
C GLY A 133 -10.71 -16.64 -0.26
N TYR A 134 -10.30 -17.46 0.69
CA TYR A 134 -9.86 -17.03 2.03
C TYR A 134 -8.36 -16.85 2.18
N GLU A 135 -7.56 -16.90 1.11
CA GLU A 135 -6.09 -16.98 1.22
C GLU A 135 -5.47 -15.77 1.90
N TYR A 136 -5.97 -14.55 1.67
CA TYR A 136 -5.50 -13.36 2.39
C TYR A 136 -5.80 -13.41 3.89
N LEU A 137 -6.98 -13.88 4.28
CA LEU A 137 -7.33 -14.05 5.69
C LEU A 137 -6.54 -15.18 6.35
N ASN A 138 -6.27 -16.26 5.62
CA ASN A 138 -5.42 -17.35 6.10
C ASN A 138 -3.98 -16.85 6.31
N ALA A 139 -3.47 -15.99 5.42
CA ALA A 139 -2.17 -15.37 5.59
C ALA A 139 -2.08 -14.58 6.92
N ILE A 140 -3.09 -13.76 7.23
CA ILE A 140 -3.16 -13.03 8.50
C ILE A 140 -3.20 -14.00 9.69
N LYS A 141 -4.08 -15.00 9.64
CA LYS A 141 -4.24 -16.01 10.70
C LYS A 141 -2.93 -16.76 11.01
N GLU A 142 -2.12 -17.02 9.99
CA GLU A 142 -0.84 -17.72 10.17
C GLU A 142 0.25 -16.83 10.79
N ILE A 143 0.21 -15.53 10.53
CA ILE A 143 1.17 -14.56 11.07
C ILE A 143 0.85 -14.20 12.52
N THR A 144 -0.43 -14.23 12.91
CA THR A 144 -0.90 -13.79 14.24
C THR A 144 -0.98 -14.94 15.26
N LYS A 145 -0.57 -16.13 14.92
CA LYS A 145 -0.44 -17.27 15.84
C LYS A 145 0.90 -17.22 16.62
#